data_190bc5a7b6873844fe54f91121481ccd
#
_entry.id   190bc5a7b6873844fe54f91121481ccd
#
_cell.length_a   1.000
_cell.length_b   1.000
_cell.length_c   1.000
_cell.angle_alpha   90.00
_cell.angle_beta   90.00
_cell.angle_gamma   90.00
#
_symmetry.space_group_name_H-M   'P 1'
#
loop_
_entity.id
_entity.type
_entity.pdbx_description
1 polymer ?
#
loop_
_entity_poly.entity_id
_entity_poly.type
_entity_poly.pdbx_seq_one_letter_code
_entity_poly.pdbx_strand_id
1 'polypeptide(L)'
;MKRIAVVLVFCFLSLALSAQRYVSMSEAKTAAVHYMSSRWGSQYSPENILVVHELKENGHTLVYEVLFNNNSSILLTGVKSCKAVIGYRFQTGGISVLNQTQDVVSPGMNIFLEKCCVQIRYAVEELEDKNWVSGEWKELLRSDKDAAQMPSKGVYGPLLTSAWGQTRAFPKVCDGYNFYVKETVEQCACSNISKCPTGCVATAMGQIVRYWQYPSKSPYTGENYDWSNMPDTLKAKSPHFERERKAIARLLRDCGESAETQYCYAPKRYGCQSFAWPAKACDGFVNQFNYSGSADKKLRSGCKTKTWKAMIIDNIQRGFPVLYASASLAVKDYAECGHAYVCDGYNENTDMFHFNWGYDGEANGWYSLDDLVIKLSKHTYNWNHLERMVINIYPSYMDEVKSVISGSKLAEK
;
A
#
# COMPACT_ATOMS: atom_id res chain seq x y z
N MET A 1 -56.03 -15.01 4.30
CA MET A 1 -55.40 -14.55 3.08
C MET A 1 -54.78 -13.14 3.17
N LYS A 2 -55.42 -12.10 3.79
CA LYS A 2 -54.84 -10.74 3.86
C LYS A 2 -53.52 -10.64 4.67
N ARG A 3 -53.30 -11.43 5.71
CA ARG A 3 -52.06 -11.39 6.53
C ARG A 3 -50.83 -11.98 5.80
N ILE A 4 -51.02 -12.98 4.94
CA ILE A 4 -49.91 -13.58 4.17
C ILE A 4 -49.45 -12.65 3.07
N ALA A 5 -50.36 -11.91 2.41
CA ALA A 5 -50.01 -10.92 1.38
C ALA A 5 -49.20 -9.76 1.94
N VAL A 6 -49.49 -9.28 3.16
CA VAL A 6 -48.75 -8.20 3.82
C VAL A 6 -47.34 -8.64 4.18
N VAL A 7 -47.14 -9.86 4.69
CA VAL A 7 -45.81 -10.39 5.02
C VAL A 7 -44.96 -10.59 3.75
N LEU A 8 -45.54 -11.09 2.66
CA LEU A 8 -44.86 -11.25 1.40
C LEU A 8 -44.46 -9.89 0.79
N VAL A 9 -45.34 -8.88 0.84
CA VAL A 9 -45.01 -7.51 0.35
C VAL A 9 -43.91 -6.88 1.18
N PHE A 10 -43.89 -7.05 2.53
CA PHE A 10 -42.80 -6.56 3.37
C PHE A 10 -41.49 -7.32 3.10
N CYS A 11 -41.51 -8.61 2.86
CA CYS A 11 -40.32 -9.39 2.47
C CYS A 11 -39.79 -8.95 1.09
N PHE A 12 -40.64 -8.73 0.11
CA PHE A 12 -40.24 -8.25 -1.21
C PHE A 12 -39.71 -6.81 -1.18
N LEU A 13 -40.31 -5.92 -0.37
CA LEU A 13 -39.82 -4.57 -0.18
C LEU A 13 -38.46 -4.55 0.55
N SER A 14 -38.27 -5.37 1.57
CA SER A 14 -36.98 -5.47 2.26
C SER A 14 -35.87 -6.07 1.39
N LEU A 15 -36.19 -7.05 0.54
CA LEU A 15 -35.27 -7.62 -0.44
C LEU A 15 -34.94 -6.61 -1.55
N ALA A 16 -35.91 -5.85 -2.05
CA ALA A 16 -35.69 -4.82 -3.05
C ALA A 16 -34.84 -3.65 -2.52
N LEU A 17 -35.08 -3.22 -1.28
CA LEU A 17 -34.28 -2.19 -0.59
C LEU A 17 -32.86 -2.68 -0.30
N SER A 18 -32.68 -3.94 0.05
CA SER A 18 -31.38 -4.57 0.24
C SER A 18 -30.59 -4.62 -1.09
N ALA A 19 -31.24 -5.00 -2.19
CA ALA A 19 -30.63 -5.05 -3.52
C ALA A 19 -30.18 -3.67 -4.04
N GLN A 20 -30.85 -2.61 -3.64
CA GLN A 20 -30.46 -1.24 -4.04
C GLN A 20 -29.19 -0.75 -3.32
N ARG A 21 -28.87 -1.27 -2.15
CA ARG A 21 -27.74 -0.85 -1.30
C ARG A 21 -26.44 -1.54 -1.69
N TYR A 22 -26.48 -2.84 -1.90
CA TYR A 22 -25.32 -3.65 -2.22
C TYR A 22 -25.04 -3.68 -3.72
N VAL A 23 -23.77 -3.84 -4.04
CA VAL A 23 -23.29 -4.01 -5.42
C VAL A 23 -23.43 -5.49 -5.79
N SER A 24 -24.09 -5.79 -6.87
CA SER A 24 -24.11 -7.13 -7.44
C SER A 24 -22.83 -7.44 -8.19
N MET A 25 -22.53 -8.72 -8.40
CA MET A 25 -21.37 -9.12 -9.21
C MET A 25 -21.43 -8.57 -10.63
N SER A 26 -22.62 -8.48 -11.24
CA SER A 26 -22.79 -7.88 -12.57
C SER A 26 -22.43 -6.39 -12.57
N GLU A 27 -22.89 -5.64 -11.57
CA GLU A 27 -22.55 -4.22 -11.42
C GLU A 27 -21.06 -4.01 -11.16
N ALA A 28 -20.44 -4.87 -10.35
CA ALA A 28 -18.98 -4.83 -10.10
C ALA A 28 -18.19 -5.04 -11.40
N LYS A 29 -18.58 -6.02 -12.23
CA LYS A 29 -17.96 -6.25 -13.55
C LYS A 29 -18.13 -5.05 -14.47
N THR A 30 -19.34 -4.49 -14.57
CA THR A 30 -19.62 -3.30 -15.37
C THR A 30 -18.78 -2.11 -14.92
N ALA A 31 -18.77 -1.82 -13.63
CA ALA A 31 -17.98 -0.72 -13.06
C ALA A 31 -16.49 -0.89 -13.31
N ALA A 32 -15.96 -2.12 -13.13
CA ALA A 32 -14.56 -2.44 -13.40
C ALA A 32 -14.19 -2.15 -14.86
N VAL A 33 -14.99 -2.63 -15.80
CA VAL A 33 -14.77 -2.39 -17.24
C VAL A 33 -14.84 -0.90 -17.55
N HIS A 34 -15.86 -0.19 -17.10
CA HIS A 34 -16.01 1.24 -17.38
C HIS A 34 -14.85 2.06 -16.79
N TYR A 35 -14.46 1.79 -15.56
CA TYR A 35 -13.33 2.50 -14.92
C TYR A 35 -12.02 2.27 -15.66
N MET A 36 -11.71 1.00 -15.97
CA MET A 36 -10.43 0.64 -16.58
C MET A 36 -10.40 1.05 -18.07
N SER A 37 -11.46 0.81 -18.84
CA SER A 37 -11.48 1.12 -20.27
C SER A 37 -11.43 2.62 -20.55
N SER A 38 -12.12 3.44 -19.76
CA SER A 38 -12.11 4.90 -19.91
C SER A 38 -10.74 5.54 -19.69
N ARG A 39 -9.82 4.84 -19.04
CA ARG A 39 -8.49 5.34 -18.67
C ARG A 39 -7.35 4.69 -19.45
N TRP A 40 -7.49 3.41 -19.76
CA TRP A 40 -6.41 2.63 -20.39
C TRP A 40 -6.82 1.89 -21.66
N GLY A 41 -8.04 2.12 -22.16
CA GLY A 41 -8.47 1.69 -23.48
C GLY A 41 -9.23 0.36 -23.55
N SER A 42 -9.55 -0.07 -24.75
CA SER A 42 -10.46 -1.17 -25.07
C SER A 42 -9.97 -2.56 -24.66
N GLN A 43 -8.73 -2.70 -24.22
CA GLN A 43 -8.21 -3.94 -23.64
C GLN A 43 -8.93 -4.34 -22.34
N TYR A 44 -9.76 -3.46 -21.80
CA TYR A 44 -10.61 -3.72 -20.64
C TYR A 44 -12.07 -3.83 -21.11
N SER A 45 -12.46 -5.03 -21.48
CA SER A 45 -13.83 -5.38 -21.91
C SER A 45 -14.37 -6.52 -21.04
N PRO A 46 -15.69 -6.79 -21.08
CA PRO A 46 -16.28 -7.88 -20.31
C PRO A 46 -15.65 -9.25 -20.62
N GLU A 47 -15.25 -9.48 -21.88
CA GLU A 47 -14.62 -10.72 -22.35
C GLU A 47 -13.21 -10.92 -21.78
N ASN A 48 -12.57 -9.84 -21.36
CA ASN A 48 -11.22 -9.84 -20.82
C ASN A 48 -11.18 -10.02 -19.31
N ILE A 49 -12.34 -10.13 -18.65
CA ILE A 49 -12.42 -10.46 -17.23
C ILE A 49 -12.02 -11.95 -17.05
N LEU A 50 -10.93 -12.18 -16.33
CA LEU A 50 -10.45 -13.52 -16.01
C LEU A 50 -11.26 -14.16 -14.88
N VAL A 51 -11.39 -13.44 -13.76
CA VAL A 51 -12.09 -13.91 -12.56
C VAL A 51 -12.50 -12.71 -11.69
N VAL A 52 -13.53 -12.92 -10.87
CA VAL A 52 -13.94 -11.99 -9.81
C VAL A 52 -13.84 -12.69 -8.47
N HIS A 53 -13.07 -12.14 -7.56
CA HIS A 53 -13.00 -12.56 -6.16
C HIS A 53 -13.83 -11.63 -5.28
N GLU A 54 -14.35 -12.17 -4.19
CA GLU A 54 -15.23 -11.48 -3.27
C GLU A 54 -14.71 -11.66 -1.83
N LEU A 55 -14.59 -10.56 -1.10
CA LEU A 55 -14.44 -10.59 0.34
C LEU A 55 -15.82 -10.42 0.96
N LYS A 56 -16.33 -11.50 1.59
CA LYS A 56 -17.68 -11.57 2.16
C LYS A 56 -17.66 -11.55 3.67
N GLU A 57 -18.68 -10.93 4.24
CA GLU A 57 -18.98 -10.96 5.66
C GLU A 57 -20.50 -10.97 5.85
N ASN A 58 -21.02 -11.84 6.72
CA ASN A 58 -22.45 -11.98 7.01
C ASN A 58 -23.33 -12.13 5.74
N GLY A 59 -22.83 -12.85 4.73
CA GLY A 59 -23.53 -13.09 3.47
C GLY A 59 -23.49 -11.93 2.46
N HIS A 60 -22.87 -10.80 2.79
CA HIS A 60 -22.74 -9.65 1.90
C HIS A 60 -21.30 -9.45 1.45
N THR A 61 -21.09 -9.07 0.19
CA THR A 61 -19.77 -8.74 -0.32
C THR A 61 -19.37 -7.32 0.12
N LEU A 62 -18.24 -7.20 0.80
CA LEU A 62 -17.66 -5.93 1.21
C LEU A 62 -16.72 -5.37 0.13
N VAL A 63 -15.93 -6.24 -0.48
CA VAL A 63 -14.95 -5.85 -1.51
C VAL A 63 -15.01 -6.87 -2.65
N TYR A 64 -14.99 -6.36 -3.88
CA TYR A 64 -14.75 -7.12 -5.10
C TYR A 64 -13.33 -6.88 -5.61
N GLU A 65 -12.68 -7.91 -6.09
CA GLU A 65 -11.50 -7.80 -6.94
C GLU A 65 -11.80 -8.40 -8.30
N VAL A 66 -11.74 -7.58 -9.34
CA VAL A 66 -11.92 -8.01 -10.73
C VAL A 66 -10.55 -8.10 -11.39
N LEU A 67 -10.14 -9.31 -11.77
CA LEU A 67 -8.90 -9.59 -12.48
C LEU A 67 -9.17 -9.68 -13.98
N PHE A 68 -8.26 -9.09 -14.76
CA PHE A 68 -8.28 -9.13 -16.22
C PHE A 68 -7.16 -10.06 -16.74
N ASN A 69 -7.34 -10.59 -17.94
CA ASN A 69 -6.40 -11.51 -18.58
C ASN A 69 -5.04 -10.86 -18.96
N ASN A 70 -4.95 -9.53 -18.94
CA ASN A 70 -3.73 -8.76 -19.15
C ASN A 70 -2.90 -8.55 -17.85
N ASN A 71 -3.12 -9.37 -16.82
CA ASN A 71 -2.45 -9.27 -15.53
C ASN A 71 -2.69 -7.96 -14.76
N SER A 72 -3.84 -7.35 -14.93
CA SER A 72 -4.26 -6.22 -14.09
C SER A 72 -5.45 -6.59 -13.22
N SER A 73 -5.68 -5.82 -12.15
CA SER A 73 -6.87 -5.95 -11.32
C SER A 73 -7.36 -4.61 -10.79
N ILE A 74 -8.63 -4.57 -10.42
CA ILE A 74 -9.27 -3.44 -9.73
C ILE A 74 -10.03 -3.92 -8.50
N LEU A 75 -9.91 -3.17 -7.42
CA LEU A 75 -10.64 -3.38 -6.17
C LEU A 75 -11.80 -2.39 -6.09
N LEU A 76 -12.99 -2.90 -5.85
CA LEU A 76 -14.22 -2.12 -5.74
C LEU A 76 -14.91 -2.39 -4.39
N THR A 77 -15.59 -1.37 -3.85
CA THR A 77 -16.44 -1.56 -2.66
C THR A 77 -17.70 -2.32 -3.04
N GLY A 78 -18.19 -3.17 -2.14
CA GLY A 78 -19.44 -3.92 -2.33
C GLY A 78 -20.71 -3.13 -1.91
N VAL A 79 -20.56 -1.84 -1.58
CA VAL A 79 -21.65 -1.01 -1.04
C VAL A 79 -21.71 0.33 -1.76
N LYS A 80 -22.87 0.65 -2.34
CA LYS A 80 -23.06 1.83 -3.21
C LYS A 80 -22.97 3.18 -2.48
N SER A 81 -23.11 3.20 -1.17
CA SER A 81 -22.93 4.42 -0.37
C SER A 81 -21.46 4.76 -0.06
N CYS A 82 -20.53 3.92 -0.48
CA CYS A 82 -19.08 4.18 -0.41
C CYS A 82 -18.55 4.73 -1.74
N LYS A 83 -17.30 5.21 -1.75
CA LYS A 83 -16.52 5.35 -2.99
C LYS A 83 -16.48 4.00 -3.70
N ALA A 84 -16.55 4.01 -5.03
CA ALA A 84 -16.59 2.77 -5.80
C ALA A 84 -15.21 2.11 -5.86
N VAL A 85 -14.16 2.86 -6.18
CA VAL A 85 -12.83 2.33 -6.46
C VAL A 85 -11.91 2.49 -5.24
N ILE A 86 -11.40 1.35 -4.75
CA ILE A 86 -10.43 1.27 -3.66
C ILE A 86 -9.00 1.40 -4.23
N GLY A 87 -8.72 0.74 -5.34
CA GLY A 87 -7.42 0.74 -5.98
C GLY A 87 -7.38 -0.14 -7.22
N TYR A 88 -6.25 -0.08 -7.93
CA TYR A 88 -5.98 -0.94 -9.09
C TYR A 88 -4.50 -1.31 -9.14
N ARG A 89 -4.21 -2.42 -9.83
CA ARG A 89 -2.85 -2.95 -9.97
C ARG A 89 -2.58 -3.39 -11.40
N PHE A 90 -1.32 -3.30 -11.82
CA PHE A 90 -0.81 -3.87 -13.05
C PHE A 90 0.23 -4.94 -12.72
N GLN A 91 0.46 -5.87 -13.64
CA GLN A 91 1.45 -6.93 -13.52
C GLN A 91 1.23 -7.84 -12.28
N THR A 92 -0.05 -8.17 -12.00
CA THR A 92 -0.43 -8.97 -10.82
C THR A 92 0.06 -10.42 -10.88
N GLY A 93 0.54 -10.89 -12.03
CA GLY A 93 0.84 -12.31 -12.25
C GLY A 93 -0.39 -13.23 -12.15
N GLY A 94 -1.60 -12.65 -12.25
CA GLY A 94 -2.87 -13.38 -12.04
C GLY A 94 -3.19 -13.64 -10.56
N ILE A 95 -2.45 -13.05 -9.63
CA ILE A 95 -2.60 -13.28 -8.19
C ILE A 95 -3.62 -12.28 -7.61
N SER A 96 -4.64 -12.79 -6.94
CA SER A 96 -5.64 -12.01 -6.20
C SER A 96 -5.13 -11.61 -4.81
N VAL A 97 -5.41 -10.38 -4.39
CA VAL A 97 -5.18 -9.95 -3.00
C VAL A 97 -6.29 -10.40 -2.04
N LEU A 98 -7.45 -10.84 -2.58
CA LEU A 98 -8.56 -11.32 -1.76
C LEU A 98 -8.58 -12.85 -1.58
N ASN A 99 -7.90 -13.60 -2.46
CA ASN A 99 -7.94 -15.05 -2.47
C ASN A 99 -6.62 -15.70 -2.00
N GLN A 100 -5.84 -14.98 -1.23
CA GLN A 100 -4.55 -15.48 -0.76
C GLN A 100 -4.70 -16.13 0.62
N THR A 101 -4.04 -17.27 0.83
CA THR A 101 -3.86 -17.83 2.17
C THR A 101 -3.04 -16.87 3.02
N GLN A 102 -3.26 -16.85 4.34
CA GLN A 102 -2.65 -15.87 5.27
C GLN A 102 -1.13 -15.72 5.15
N ASP A 103 -0.42 -16.70 4.58
CA ASP A 103 1.03 -16.71 4.44
C ASP A 103 1.55 -15.96 3.20
N VAL A 104 0.68 -15.49 2.31
CA VAL A 104 1.03 -14.94 0.99
C VAL A 104 0.67 -13.46 0.84
N VAL A 105 -0.19 -12.90 1.70
CA VAL A 105 -0.61 -11.50 1.60
C VAL A 105 0.33 -10.58 2.37
N SER A 106 0.74 -9.47 1.74
CA SER A 106 1.49 -8.42 2.42
C SER A 106 0.75 -7.93 3.67
N PRO A 107 1.40 -7.89 4.85
CA PRO A 107 0.80 -7.35 6.07
C PRO A 107 0.23 -5.93 5.87
N GLY A 108 0.90 -5.09 5.09
CA GLY A 108 0.42 -3.75 4.76
C GLY A 108 -0.88 -3.77 3.97
N MET A 109 -1.01 -4.68 3.00
CA MET A 109 -2.25 -4.85 2.23
C MET A 109 -3.38 -5.36 3.11
N ASN A 110 -3.11 -6.28 4.05
CA ASN A 110 -4.12 -6.73 5.01
C ASN A 110 -4.63 -5.61 5.89
N ILE A 111 -3.74 -4.76 6.44
CA ILE A 111 -4.10 -3.58 7.23
C ILE A 111 -4.94 -2.61 6.38
N PHE A 112 -4.55 -2.40 5.12
CA PHE A 112 -5.29 -1.54 4.21
C PHE A 112 -6.71 -2.07 3.93
N LEU A 113 -6.85 -3.36 3.62
CA LEU A 113 -8.16 -3.99 3.40
C LEU A 113 -9.01 -3.99 4.67
N GLU A 114 -8.43 -4.27 5.84
CA GLU A 114 -9.12 -4.19 7.12
C GLU A 114 -9.72 -2.79 7.33
N LYS A 115 -8.93 -1.75 7.10
CA LYS A 115 -9.40 -0.35 7.18
C LYS A 115 -10.56 -0.08 6.21
N CYS A 116 -10.48 -0.60 4.98
CA CYS A 116 -11.58 -0.51 4.02
C CYS A 116 -12.85 -1.21 4.54
N CYS A 117 -12.71 -2.43 5.05
CA CYS A 117 -13.84 -3.20 5.59
C CYS A 117 -14.49 -2.52 6.80
N VAL A 118 -13.72 -1.92 7.71
CA VAL A 118 -14.25 -1.15 8.84
C VAL A 118 -15.12 0.01 8.35
N GLN A 119 -14.65 0.76 7.36
CA GLN A 119 -15.41 1.87 6.78
C GLN A 119 -16.66 1.39 6.05
N ILE A 120 -16.58 0.29 5.31
CA ILE A 120 -17.73 -0.28 4.60
C ILE A 120 -18.79 -0.79 5.61
N ARG A 121 -18.37 -1.46 6.69
CA ARG A 121 -19.29 -1.85 7.79
C ARG A 121 -19.99 -0.64 8.39
N TYR A 122 -19.25 0.40 8.71
CA TYR A 122 -19.84 1.65 9.18
C TYR A 122 -20.89 2.22 8.20
N ALA A 123 -20.59 2.23 6.92
CA ALA A 123 -21.53 2.69 5.89
C ALA A 123 -22.78 1.80 5.83
N VAL A 124 -22.65 0.52 6.15
CA VAL A 124 -23.77 -0.42 6.21
C VAL A 124 -24.62 -0.23 7.47
N GLU A 125 -24.04 0.01 8.62
CA GLU A 125 -24.70 -0.04 9.92
C GLU A 125 -25.21 1.34 10.36
N GLU A 126 -24.38 2.38 10.19
CA GLU A 126 -24.54 3.65 10.86
C GLU A 126 -25.04 4.80 9.95
N LEU A 127 -24.97 4.68 8.62
CA LEU A 127 -25.47 5.74 7.75
C LEU A 127 -26.99 5.88 7.86
N GLU A 128 -27.45 7.12 8.09
CA GLU A 128 -28.88 7.46 8.19
C GLU A 128 -29.63 7.13 6.90
N ASP A 129 -29.06 7.52 5.74
CA ASP A 129 -29.60 7.20 4.42
C ASP A 129 -28.91 5.97 3.83
N LYS A 130 -29.42 4.81 4.20
CA LYS A 130 -28.89 3.51 3.75
C LYS A 130 -29.04 3.25 2.26
N ASN A 131 -29.87 4.00 1.56
CA ASN A 131 -30.12 3.86 0.13
C ASN A 131 -29.38 4.90 -0.72
N TRP A 132 -28.60 5.78 -0.07
CA TRP A 132 -27.80 6.74 -0.80
C TRP A 132 -26.74 6.04 -1.67
N VAL A 133 -26.66 6.46 -2.94
CA VAL A 133 -25.67 5.96 -3.90
C VAL A 133 -24.67 7.05 -4.20
N SER A 134 -23.39 6.78 -4.05
CA SER A 134 -22.33 7.73 -4.34
C SER A 134 -22.32 8.17 -5.81
N GLY A 135 -21.81 9.37 -6.06
CA GLY A 135 -21.68 9.90 -7.43
C GLY A 135 -20.82 9.00 -8.32
N GLU A 136 -19.77 8.44 -7.77
CA GLU A 136 -18.86 7.55 -8.49
C GLU A 136 -19.55 6.24 -8.92
N TRP A 137 -20.35 5.61 -8.05
CA TRP A 137 -21.14 4.44 -8.42
C TRP A 137 -22.20 4.79 -9.47
N LYS A 138 -22.87 5.96 -9.36
CA LYS A 138 -23.84 6.42 -10.37
C LYS A 138 -23.19 6.58 -11.73
N GLU A 139 -21.98 7.13 -11.78
CA GLU A 139 -21.24 7.33 -13.02
C GLU A 139 -20.79 6.01 -13.65
N LEU A 140 -20.19 5.11 -12.83
CA LEU A 140 -19.67 3.84 -13.32
C LEU A 140 -20.76 2.85 -13.79
N LEU A 141 -22.00 3.01 -13.31
CA LEU A 141 -23.14 2.18 -13.69
C LEU A 141 -24.03 2.81 -14.78
N ARG A 142 -23.67 3.99 -15.33
CA ARG A 142 -24.40 4.59 -16.46
C ARG A 142 -24.27 3.73 -17.70
N SER A 143 -25.36 3.68 -18.45
CA SER A 143 -25.44 2.91 -19.71
C SER A 143 -24.80 3.61 -20.91
N ASP A 144 -24.45 4.90 -20.77
CA ASP A 144 -23.95 5.73 -21.88
C ASP A 144 -22.51 5.33 -22.21
N LYS A 145 -22.33 4.72 -23.38
CA LYS A 145 -21.03 4.21 -23.88
C LYS A 145 -20.01 5.30 -24.21
N ASP A 146 -20.36 6.56 -24.09
CA ASP A 146 -19.50 7.71 -24.36
C ASP A 146 -18.83 8.19 -23.06
N ALA A 147 -18.03 7.34 -22.44
CA ALA A 147 -17.04 7.81 -21.48
C ALA A 147 -16.00 8.61 -22.26
N ALA A 148 -16.18 9.93 -22.29
CA ALA A 148 -15.21 10.84 -22.87
C ALA A 148 -13.84 10.52 -22.24
N GLN A 149 -12.85 10.26 -23.07
CA GLN A 149 -11.49 10.02 -22.64
C GLN A 149 -11.04 11.24 -21.82
N MET A 150 -10.83 11.06 -20.53
CA MET A 150 -10.43 12.17 -19.65
C MET A 150 -9.11 12.76 -20.15
N PRO A 151 -8.95 14.09 -20.14
CA PRO A 151 -7.67 14.71 -20.49
C PRO A 151 -6.57 14.12 -19.60
N SER A 152 -5.45 13.69 -20.22
CA SER A 152 -4.33 13.09 -19.52
C SER A 152 -3.69 14.15 -18.63
N LYS A 153 -3.79 13.96 -17.33
CA LYS A 153 -3.04 14.70 -16.31
C LYS A 153 -1.74 13.96 -15.96
N GLY A 154 -0.93 14.54 -15.11
CA GLY A 154 0.37 13.95 -14.73
C GLY A 154 0.25 12.63 -13.99
N VAL A 155 1.13 11.71 -14.35
CA VAL A 155 1.41 10.50 -13.55
C VAL A 155 2.86 10.58 -13.12
N TYR A 156 3.10 10.61 -11.80
CA TYR A 156 4.41 10.73 -11.19
C TYR A 156 4.77 9.41 -10.50
N GLY A 157 5.87 8.79 -10.90
CA GLY A 157 6.27 7.48 -10.41
C GLY A 157 5.56 6.30 -11.12
N PRO A 158 5.69 5.05 -10.62
CA PRO A 158 6.47 4.69 -9.43
C PRO A 158 7.95 5.12 -9.54
N LEU A 159 8.51 5.66 -8.43
CA LEU A 159 9.92 6.07 -8.40
C LEU A 159 10.85 4.88 -8.20
N LEU A 160 10.44 3.92 -7.36
CA LEU A 160 11.22 2.74 -7.05
C LEU A 160 11.02 1.65 -8.11
N THR A 161 12.11 1.02 -8.53
CA THR A 161 12.08 -0.20 -9.33
C THR A 161 12.18 -1.46 -8.46
N SER A 162 12.76 -1.32 -7.26
CA SER A 162 12.92 -2.44 -6.33
C SER A 162 11.59 -2.95 -5.79
N ALA A 163 11.51 -4.28 -5.66
CA ALA A 163 10.36 -4.97 -5.10
C ALA A 163 10.87 -6.00 -4.07
N TRP A 164 11.49 -5.49 -3.00
CA TRP A 164 12.15 -6.32 -2.00
C TRP A 164 11.20 -6.77 -0.90
N GLY A 165 11.54 -7.91 -0.28
CA GLY A 165 10.86 -8.47 0.87
C GLY A 165 11.71 -8.40 2.15
N GLN A 166 11.26 -9.12 3.18
CA GLN A 166 11.88 -9.05 4.52
C GLN A 166 12.67 -10.30 4.89
N THR A 167 12.51 -11.41 4.16
CA THR A 167 13.05 -12.72 4.55
C THR A 167 13.72 -13.42 3.38
N ARG A 168 12.97 -14.23 2.64
CA ARG A 168 13.47 -15.17 1.65
C ARG A 168 13.56 -14.56 0.26
N ALA A 169 14.49 -15.09 -0.54
CA ALA A 169 14.49 -14.86 -1.97
C ALA A 169 13.32 -15.59 -2.65
N PHE A 170 12.86 -15.07 -3.77
CA PHE A 170 11.83 -15.71 -4.59
C PHE A 170 12.45 -16.78 -5.55
N PRO A 171 11.88 -17.98 -5.70
CA PRO A 171 10.86 -18.61 -4.86
C PRO A 171 11.39 -18.94 -3.45
N LYS A 172 10.55 -18.97 -2.44
CA LYS A 172 10.83 -19.02 -0.99
C LYS A 172 11.68 -20.24 -0.54
N VAL A 173 12.93 -20.32 -0.94
CA VAL A 173 13.79 -21.52 -0.75
C VAL A 173 14.84 -21.34 0.36
N CYS A 174 15.34 -20.11 0.58
CA CYS A 174 16.42 -19.85 1.55
C CYS A 174 16.36 -18.42 2.08
N ASP A 175 17.10 -18.15 3.16
CA ASP A 175 17.32 -16.80 3.64
C ASP A 175 17.94 -15.95 2.52
N GLY A 176 17.35 -14.79 2.26
CA GLY A 176 17.75 -13.87 1.20
C GLY A 176 18.00 -12.47 1.76
N TYR A 177 16.95 -11.70 1.84
CA TYR A 177 16.98 -10.32 2.36
C TYR A 177 17.50 -10.22 3.81
N ASN A 178 17.26 -11.25 4.62
CA ASN A 178 17.66 -11.34 6.05
C ASN A 178 19.01 -12.03 6.28
N PHE A 179 19.82 -12.26 5.25
CA PHE A 179 21.06 -13.06 5.34
C PHE A 179 22.04 -12.59 6.44
N TYR A 180 22.14 -11.31 6.69
CA TYR A 180 23.00 -10.73 7.74
C TYR A 180 22.28 -10.40 9.05
N VAL A 181 21.01 -10.74 9.17
CA VAL A 181 20.28 -10.60 10.42
C VAL A 181 20.64 -11.77 11.36
N LYS A 182 20.45 -11.59 12.66
CA LYS A 182 20.72 -12.63 13.66
C LYS A 182 19.84 -13.88 13.46
N GLU A 183 20.32 -15.00 14.00
CA GLU A 183 19.56 -16.25 14.02
C GLU A 183 18.24 -16.10 14.79
N THR A 184 17.24 -16.90 14.40
CA THR A 184 15.99 -16.99 15.15
C THR A 184 16.22 -17.57 16.53
N VAL A 185 15.50 -17.05 17.53
CA VAL A 185 15.48 -17.63 18.87
C VAL A 185 14.44 -18.76 18.94
N GLU A 186 14.65 -19.75 19.81
CA GLU A 186 13.73 -20.91 19.97
C GLU A 186 12.25 -20.52 20.16
N GLN A 187 12.02 -19.36 20.78
CA GLN A 187 10.67 -18.83 21.02
C GLN A 187 9.97 -18.34 19.75
N CYS A 188 10.72 -18.12 18.69
CA CYS A 188 10.25 -17.79 17.36
C CYS A 188 10.18 -19.05 16.50
N ALA A 189 9.32 -19.99 16.84
CA ALA A 189 9.14 -21.24 16.08
C ALA A 189 8.51 -20.98 14.70
N CYS A 190 9.18 -20.22 13.85
CA CYS A 190 8.88 -20.10 12.45
C CYS A 190 9.52 -21.28 11.74
N SER A 191 8.78 -22.35 11.57
CA SER A 191 9.20 -23.49 10.76
C SER A 191 9.76 -22.96 9.43
N ASN A 192 11.02 -23.24 9.14
CA ASN A 192 11.74 -22.95 7.89
C ASN A 192 12.35 -21.55 7.70
N ILE A 193 12.48 -20.71 8.72
CA ILE A 193 13.29 -19.49 8.69
C ILE A 193 14.42 -19.67 9.70
N SER A 194 15.68 -19.63 9.24
CA SER A 194 16.85 -19.74 10.14
C SER A 194 17.24 -18.40 10.76
N LYS A 195 16.81 -17.28 10.18
CA LYS A 195 17.14 -15.92 10.60
C LYS A 195 15.93 -15.07 10.80
N CYS A 196 16.00 -14.11 11.72
CA CYS A 196 14.94 -13.13 11.93
C CYS A 196 14.65 -12.33 10.65
N PRO A 197 13.42 -11.92 10.38
CA PRO A 197 13.13 -10.97 9.29
C PRO A 197 13.89 -9.66 9.47
N THR A 198 14.23 -8.97 8.38
CA THR A 198 14.84 -7.63 8.43
C THR A 198 13.91 -6.59 9.07
N GLY A 199 12.61 -6.81 8.99
CA GLY A 199 11.59 -5.88 9.42
C GLY A 199 11.14 -4.91 8.32
N CYS A 200 9.87 -4.52 8.38
CA CYS A 200 9.26 -3.69 7.35
C CYS A 200 9.89 -2.30 7.24
N VAL A 201 10.29 -1.69 8.35
CA VAL A 201 10.94 -0.37 8.38
C VAL A 201 12.30 -0.44 7.67
N ALA A 202 13.13 -1.45 7.99
CA ALA A 202 14.41 -1.66 7.32
C ALA A 202 14.25 -1.91 5.82
N THR A 203 13.24 -2.69 5.42
CA THR A 203 12.94 -2.95 4.00
C THR A 203 12.52 -1.68 3.27
N ALA A 204 11.62 -0.89 3.85
CA ALA A 204 11.20 0.39 3.27
C ALA A 204 12.37 1.38 3.15
N MET A 205 13.19 1.51 4.20
CA MET A 205 14.42 2.33 4.18
C MET A 205 15.37 1.86 3.09
N GLY A 206 15.67 0.56 3.05
CA GLY A 206 16.64 0.01 2.10
C GLY A 206 16.24 0.22 0.64
N GLN A 207 14.95 0.12 0.32
CA GLN A 207 14.46 0.42 -1.02
C GLN A 207 14.63 1.91 -1.38
N ILE A 208 14.40 2.82 -0.43
CA ILE A 208 14.62 4.26 -0.63
C ILE A 208 16.12 4.56 -0.78
N VAL A 209 16.98 3.97 0.07
CA VAL A 209 18.44 4.14 -0.01
C VAL A 209 18.98 3.60 -1.33
N ARG A 210 18.49 2.44 -1.80
CA ARG A 210 18.84 1.90 -3.12
C ARG A 210 18.37 2.81 -4.27
N TYR A 211 17.22 3.43 -4.18
CA TYR A 211 16.74 4.37 -5.19
C TYR A 211 17.74 5.53 -5.38
N TRP A 212 18.25 6.08 -4.29
CA TRP A 212 19.23 7.17 -4.32
C TRP A 212 20.66 6.68 -4.59
N GLN A 213 20.96 5.39 -4.38
CA GLN A 213 22.31 4.83 -4.35
C GLN A 213 23.28 5.65 -3.47
N TYR A 214 22.80 6.10 -2.33
CA TYR A 214 23.51 6.97 -1.41
C TYR A 214 23.21 6.57 0.06
N PRO A 215 24.24 6.63 0.95
CA PRO A 215 25.64 6.98 0.71
C PRO A 215 26.41 5.87 -0.03
N SER A 216 27.60 6.17 -0.53
CA SER A 216 28.43 5.17 -1.21
C SER A 216 28.96 4.06 -0.30
N LYS A 217 29.03 4.32 1.03
CA LYS A 217 29.58 3.42 2.03
C LYS A 217 28.61 3.14 3.15
N SER A 218 28.71 1.91 3.71
CA SER A 218 28.04 1.55 4.94
C SER A 218 28.47 2.45 6.09
N PRO A 219 27.54 3.04 6.85
CA PRO A 219 27.88 3.84 8.04
C PRO A 219 28.44 3.00 9.18
N TYR A 220 28.29 1.68 9.15
CA TYR A 220 28.71 0.77 10.20
C TYR A 220 30.03 0.06 9.92
N THR A 221 30.31 -0.26 8.65
CA THR A 221 31.53 -0.99 8.27
C THR A 221 32.52 -0.16 7.50
N GLY A 222 32.12 0.99 6.93
CA GLY A 222 32.93 1.80 6.04
C GLY A 222 33.17 1.19 4.64
N GLU A 223 32.66 -0.01 4.38
CA GLU A 223 32.79 -0.69 3.09
C GLU A 223 31.81 -0.09 2.06
N ASN A 224 32.22 -0.07 0.79
CA ASN A 224 31.34 0.38 -0.27
C ASN A 224 30.12 -0.52 -0.44
N TYR A 225 28.95 0.07 -0.67
CA TYR A 225 27.78 -0.66 -1.13
C TYR A 225 27.97 -1.10 -2.59
N ASP A 226 27.62 -2.34 -2.87
CA ASP A 226 27.71 -2.92 -4.22
C ASP A 226 26.35 -2.73 -4.93
N TRP A 227 26.06 -1.49 -5.35
CA TRP A 227 24.81 -1.11 -5.99
C TRP A 227 24.51 -1.92 -7.25
N SER A 228 25.56 -2.30 -8.01
CA SER A 228 25.42 -3.07 -9.24
C SER A 228 24.90 -4.49 -9.02
N ASN A 229 25.09 -5.03 -7.83
CA ASN A 229 24.59 -6.33 -7.40
C ASN A 229 23.34 -6.27 -6.51
N MET A 230 22.59 -5.18 -6.58
CA MET A 230 21.30 -5.05 -5.92
C MET A 230 20.15 -5.03 -6.95
N PRO A 231 19.72 -6.20 -7.48
CA PRO A 231 18.65 -6.26 -8.47
C PRO A 231 17.31 -5.78 -7.90
N ASP A 232 16.36 -5.49 -8.79
CA ASP A 232 15.01 -5.06 -8.41
C ASP A 232 14.26 -6.12 -7.60
N THR A 233 14.53 -7.39 -7.87
CA THR A 233 13.98 -8.53 -7.12
C THR A 233 15.06 -9.58 -6.91
N LEU A 234 15.22 -10.07 -5.69
CA LEU A 234 16.17 -11.13 -5.37
C LEU A 234 15.61 -12.50 -5.78
N LYS A 235 16.20 -13.10 -6.81
CA LYS A 235 15.77 -14.39 -7.37
C LYS A 235 16.72 -15.50 -6.94
N ALA A 236 16.22 -16.52 -6.22
CA ALA A 236 17.02 -17.65 -5.74
C ALA A 236 17.70 -18.45 -6.87
N LYS A 237 17.19 -18.38 -8.11
CA LYS A 237 17.76 -19.03 -9.30
C LYS A 237 18.73 -18.12 -10.09
N SER A 238 19.04 -16.93 -9.60
CA SER A 238 20.02 -16.05 -10.25
C SER A 238 21.40 -16.72 -10.24
N PRO A 239 22.18 -16.69 -11.33
CA PRO A 239 23.55 -17.17 -11.35
C PRO A 239 24.47 -16.34 -10.43
N HIS A 240 24.03 -15.16 -10.03
CA HIS A 240 24.74 -14.24 -9.13
C HIS A 240 24.11 -14.16 -7.73
N PHE A 241 23.20 -15.07 -7.39
CA PHE A 241 22.40 -15.04 -6.16
C PHE A 241 23.20 -14.74 -4.91
N GLU A 242 24.33 -15.41 -4.69
CA GLU A 242 25.16 -15.21 -3.49
C GLU A 242 25.71 -13.79 -3.36
N ARG A 243 26.07 -13.17 -4.47
CA ARG A 243 26.54 -11.78 -4.50
C ARG A 243 25.39 -10.80 -4.31
N GLU A 244 24.31 -11.03 -5.01
CA GLU A 244 23.10 -10.20 -4.95
C GLU A 244 22.50 -10.19 -3.55
N ARG A 245 22.33 -11.38 -2.93
CA ARG A 245 21.76 -11.46 -1.59
C ARG A 245 22.66 -10.79 -0.54
N LYS A 246 24.00 -10.94 -0.64
CA LYS A 246 24.94 -10.29 0.28
C LYS A 246 24.91 -8.78 0.14
N ALA A 247 24.84 -8.26 -1.09
CA ALA A 247 24.75 -6.84 -1.35
C ALA A 247 23.48 -6.24 -0.73
N ILE A 248 22.31 -6.81 -1.04
CA ILE A 248 21.03 -6.34 -0.50
C ILE A 248 20.95 -6.50 1.01
N ALA A 249 21.26 -7.69 1.52
CA ALA A 249 21.13 -7.98 2.94
C ALA A 249 22.05 -7.12 3.82
N ARG A 250 23.23 -6.69 3.33
CA ARG A 250 24.09 -5.74 4.03
C ARG A 250 23.38 -4.40 4.20
N LEU A 251 22.83 -3.86 3.11
CA LEU A 251 22.08 -2.60 3.16
C LEU A 251 20.89 -2.70 4.11
N LEU A 252 20.10 -3.78 4.01
CA LEU A 252 18.93 -3.97 4.88
C LEU A 252 19.28 -4.11 6.34
N ARG A 253 20.42 -4.79 6.66
CA ARG A 253 20.93 -4.85 8.03
C ARG A 253 21.30 -3.46 8.55
N ASP A 254 22.03 -2.67 7.75
CA ASP A 254 22.45 -1.33 8.15
C ASP A 254 21.23 -0.40 8.34
N CYS A 255 20.20 -0.54 7.51
CA CYS A 255 18.92 0.16 7.71
C CYS A 255 18.22 -0.30 8.99
N GLY A 256 18.24 -1.60 9.29
CA GLY A 256 17.66 -2.14 10.51
C GLY A 256 18.36 -1.65 11.77
N GLU A 257 19.69 -1.63 11.78
CA GLU A 257 20.49 -1.08 12.87
C GLU A 257 20.20 0.42 13.07
N SER A 258 20.15 1.19 11.99
CA SER A 258 19.88 2.63 12.05
C SER A 258 18.45 2.96 12.54
N ALA A 259 17.50 2.06 12.29
CA ALA A 259 16.13 2.16 12.78
C ALA A 259 15.94 1.54 14.19
N GLU A 260 17.00 1.09 14.84
CA GLU A 260 16.95 0.42 16.15
C GLU A 260 16.01 -0.80 16.15
N THR A 261 16.07 -1.62 15.10
CA THR A 261 15.16 -2.75 14.92
C THR A 261 15.33 -3.80 16.02
N GLN A 262 14.24 -4.13 16.65
CA GLN A 262 14.13 -5.25 17.57
C GLN A 262 13.83 -6.52 16.78
N TYR A 263 14.87 -7.30 16.48
CA TYR A 263 14.75 -8.49 15.67
C TYR A 263 14.09 -9.63 16.43
N CYS A 264 13.16 -10.35 15.78
CA CYS A 264 12.38 -11.44 16.37
C CYS A 264 11.63 -11.00 17.64
N TYR A 265 11.07 -9.80 17.65
CA TYR A 265 10.40 -9.20 18.80
C TYR A 265 9.02 -9.82 19.09
N ALA A 266 8.30 -10.26 18.05
CA ALA A 266 6.90 -10.61 18.20
C ALA A 266 6.68 -11.82 19.11
N PRO A 267 5.64 -11.77 19.96
CA PRO A 267 5.20 -12.90 20.73
C PRO A 267 4.76 -14.05 19.82
N LYS A 268 4.81 -15.28 20.32
CA LYS A 268 4.49 -16.54 19.61
C LYS A 268 3.20 -16.52 18.76
N ARG A 269 2.29 -15.60 19.05
CA ARG A 269 0.97 -15.47 18.40
C ARG A 269 1.04 -15.04 16.94
N TYR A 270 2.05 -14.25 16.54
CA TYR A 270 2.15 -13.65 15.20
C TYR A 270 3.36 -14.13 14.39
N GLY A 271 4.07 -15.14 14.87
CA GLY A 271 5.28 -15.64 14.23
C GLY A 271 6.52 -14.77 14.51
N CYS A 272 7.62 -15.07 13.82
CA CYS A 272 8.85 -14.28 13.92
C CYS A 272 8.71 -12.97 13.17
N GLN A 273 8.45 -11.89 13.86
CA GLN A 273 8.44 -10.54 13.30
C GLN A 273 9.54 -9.69 13.94
N SER A 274 10.07 -8.76 13.18
CA SER A 274 11.01 -7.75 13.67
C SER A 274 10.33 -6.40 13.66
N PHE A 275 10.52 -5.63 14.72
CA PHE A 275 9.83 -4.36 14.94
C PHE A 275 10.81 -3.19 15.01
N ALA A 276 10.44 -2.08 14.35
CA ALA A 276 11.03 -0.76 14.56
C ALA A 276 9.96 0.32 14.47
N TRP A 277 10.15 1.40 15.21
CA TRP A 277 9.28 2.56 15.07
C TRP A 277 9.57 3.30 13.76
N PRO A 278 8.58 3.60 12.90
CA PRO A 278 8.82 4.36 11.67
C PRO A 278 9.50 5.72 11.89
N ALA A 279 9.32 6.31 13.08
CA ALA A 279 10.00 7.54 13.47
C ALA A 279 11.53 7.38 13.55
N LYS A 280 12.02 6.19 13.92
CA LYS A 280 13.46 5.88 13.99
C LYS A 280 14.09 5.82 12.59
N ALA A 281 13.32 5.47 11.56
CA ALA A 281 13.79 5.56 10.19
C ALA A 281 14.21 6.99 9.81
N CYS A 282 13.45 8.01 10.24
CA CYS A 282 13.82 9.40 9.99
C CYS A 282 15.16 9.75 10.64
N ASP A 283 15.35 9.36 11.89
CA ASP A 283 16.60 9.59 12.63
C ASP A 283 17.76 8.83 11.96
N GLY A 284 17.52 7.59 11.49
CA GLY A 284 18.48 6.79 10.75
C GLY A 284 18.90 7.41 9.43
N PHE A 285 17.95 7.91 8.64
CA PHE A 285 18.27 8.60 7.39
C PHE A 285 19.19 9.80 7.62
N VAL A 286 18.88 10.65 8.59
CA VAL A 286 19.64 11.88 8.85
C VAL A 286 20.99 11.57 9.49
N ASN A 287 20.99 10.82 10.59
CA ASN A 287 22.16 10.70 11.45
C ASN A 287 23.15 9.63 10.98
N GLN A 288 22.68 8.59 10.29
CA GLN A 288 23.51 7.45 9.87
C GLN A 288 23.78 7.48 8.37
N PHE A 289 22.74 7.69 7.55
CA PHE A 289 22.85 7.67 6.11
C PHE A 289 23.17 9.03 5.47
N ASN A 290 23.35 10.09 6.26
CA ASN A 290 23.70 11.44 5.80
C ASN A 290 22.69 12.01 4.78
N TYR A 291 21.40 11.77 5.00
CA TYR A 291 20.32 12.40 4.26
C TYR A 291 20.05 13.82 4.81
N SER A 292 19.28 14.60 4.07
CA SER A 292 18.95 15.98 4.43
C SER A 292 18.33 16.07 5.84
N GLY A 293 18.78 17.04 6.61
CA GLY A 293 18.18 17.38 7.91
C GLY A 293 16.73 17.90 7.81
N SER A 294 16.22 18.13 6.58
CA SER A 294 14.84 18.50 6.34
C SER A 294 13.87 17.29 6.37
N ALA A 295 14.39 16.07 6.48
CA ALA A 295 13.55 14.88 6.67
C ALA A 295 12.68 15.03 7.92
N ASP A 296 11.38 14.74 7.79
CA ASP A 296 10.42 15.05 8.84
C ASP A 296 9.39 13.94 9.03
N LYS A 297 9.04 13.72 10.30
CA LYS A 297 8.06 12.71 10.76
C LYS A 297 6.69 13.34 10.86
N LYS A 298 5.70 12.75 10.21
CA LYS A 298 4.31 13.23 10.24
C LYS A 298 3.37 12.16 10.79
N LEU A 299 2.43 12.60 11.60
CA LEU A 299 1.30 11.79 12.10
C LEU A 299 0.03 12.28 11.44
N ARG A 300 -0.81 11.34 11.00
CA ARG A 300 -2.09 11.68 10.37
C ARG A 300 -3.15 12.13 11.38
N SER A 301 -2.98 11.80 12.65
CA SER A 301 -3.89 12.23 13.70
C SER A 301 -4.03 13.75 13.71
N GLY A 302 -5.27 14.26 13.56
CA GLY A 302 -5.55 15.70 13.48
C GLY A 302 -5.22 16.37 12.14
N CYS A 303 -4.64 15.66 11.17
CA CYS A 303 -4.34 16.19 9.85
C CYS A 303 -5.49 15.94 8.86
N LYS A 304 -5.96 17.00 8.19
CA LYS A 304 -6.98 16.85 7.14
C LYS A 304 -6.43 16.05 5.95
N THR A 305 -7.26 15.18 5.37
CA THR A 305 -6.88 14.32 4.22
C THR A 305 -6.27 15.11 3.07
N LYS A 306 -6.83 16.27 2.73
CA LYS A 306 -6.28 17.14 1.67
C LYS A 306 -4.85 17.60 1.97
N THR A 307 -4.56 18.02 3.20
CA THR A 307 -3.21 18.46 3.61
C THR A 307 -2.25 17.28 3.63
N TRP A 308 -2.69 16.11 4.11
CA TRP A 308 -1.88 14.90 4.12
C TRP A 308 -1.46 14.48 2.71
N LYS A 309 -2.43 14.42 1.79
CA LYS A 309 -2.16 14.11 0.37
C LYS A 309 -1.23 15.13 -0.26
N ALA A 310 -1.43 16.43 0.00
CA ALA A 310 -0.59 17.48 -0.56
C ALA A 310 0.89 17.33 -0.18
N MET A 311 1.19 16.93 1.05
CA MET A 311 2.58 16.66 1.47
C MET A 311 3.21 15.50 0.70
N ILE A 312 2.45 14.43 0.45
CA ILE A 312 2.92 13.27 -0.33
C ILE A 312 3.13 13.68 -1.78
N ILE A 313 2.15 14.36 -2.39
CA ILE A 313 2.20 14.81 -3.79
C ILE A 313 3.43 15.69 -4.03
N ASP A 314 3.67 16.67 -3.15
CA ASP A 314 4.84 17.54 -3.24
C ASP A 314 6.16 16.74 -3.23
N ASN A 315 6.26 15.74 -2.36
CA ASN A 315 7.44 14.87 -2.32
C ASN A 315 7.60 14.06 -3.61
N ILE A 316 6.55 13.37 -4.04
CA ILE A 316 6.59 12.53 -5.24
C ILE A 316 6.91 13.35 -6.50
N GLN A 317 6.33 14.54 -6.65
CA GLN A 317 6.59 15.42 -7.79
C GLN A 317 8.04 15.91 -7.84
N ARG A 318 8.71 16.00 -6.68
CA ARG A 318 10.14 16.29 -6.57
C ARG A 318 11.04 15.06 -6.74
N GLY A 319 10.48 13.88 -6.95
CA GLY A 319 11.21 12.62 -7.04
C GLY A 319 11.65 12.08 -5.67
N PHE A 320 10.97 12.44 -4.59
CA PHE A 320 11.29 12.00 -3.24
C PHE A 320 10.30 10.93 -2.78
N PRO A 321 10.72 9.66 -2.68
CA PRO A 321 9.86 8.60 -2.13
C PRO A 321 9.56 8.86 -0.66
N VAL A 322 8.36 8.50 -0.24
CA VAL A 322 7.86 8.70 1.12
C VAL A 322 7.84 7.36 1.86
N LEU A 323 8.49 7.26 3.02
CA LEU A 323 8.30 6.12 3.89
C LEU A 323 6.94 6.29 4.58
N TYR A 324 6.04 5.34 4.35
CA TYR A 324 4.68 5.36 4.87
C TYR A 324 4.47 4.19 5.85
N ALA A 325 3.63 4.39 6.84
CA ALA A 325 3.30 3.33 7.78
C ALA A 325 1.87 3.46 8.27
N SER A 326 1.23 2.31 8.48
CA SER A 326 -0.12 2.18 9.01
C SER A 326 -0.19 1.05 10.03
N ALA A 327 -1.23 1.03 10.85
CA ALA A 327 -1.49 -0.05 11.78
C ALA A 327 -2.97 -0.46 11.74
N SER A 328 -3.24 -1.71 12.14
CA SER A 328 -4.57 -2.25 12.27
C SER A 328 -5.40 -1.45 13.27
N LEU A 329 -6.67 -1.24 12.98
CA LEU A 329 -7.63 -0.60 13.88
C LEU A 329 -8.19 -1.58 14.91
N ALA A 330 -8.07 -2.89 14.66
CA ALA A 330 -8.60 -3.95 15.53
C ALA A 330 -7.68 -4.28 16.71
N VAL A 331 -6.40 -3.92 16.65
CA VAL A 331 -5.40 -4.27 17.66
C VAL A 331 -4.91 -3.03 18.38
N LYS A 332 -4.84 -3.08 19.72
CA LYS A 332 -4.45 -1.92 20.54
C LYS A 332 -2.95 -1.63 20.53
N ASP A 333 -2.12 -2.62 20.25
CA ASP A 333 -0.67 -2.45 20.23
C ASP A 333 -0.15 -2.25 18.80
N TYR A 334 0.35 -1.05 18.53
CA TYR A 334 0.95 -0.71 17.22
C TYR A 334 2.13 -1.61 16.86
N ALA A 335 2.92 -2.04 17.84
CA ALA A 335 4.08 -2.90 17.63
C ALA A 335 3.70 -4.28 17.09
N GLU A 336 2.51 -4.76 17.42
CA GLU A 336 2.02 -6.08 17.01
C GLU A 336 1.33 -6.09 15.64
N CYS A 337 0.90 -4.94 15.14
CA CYS A 337 0.02 -4.86 13.97
C CYS A 337 0.33 -3.71 13.01
N GLY A 338 1.47 -3.04 13.19
CA GLY A 338 1.95 -2.00 12.28
C GLY A 338 2.69 -2.56 11.07
N HIS A 339 2.66 -1.84 9.95
CA HIS A 339 3.49 -2.13 8.78
C HIS A 339 4.01 -0.84 8.16
N ALA A 340 5.31 -0.84 7.79
CA ALA A 340 5.95 0.23 7.05
C ALA A 340 6.20 -0.19 5.59
N TYR A 341 6.01 0.73 4.67
CA TYR A 341 6.12 0.53 3.23
C TYR A 341 6.47 1.85 2.55
N VAL A 342 6.60 1.86 1.23
CA VAL A 342 6.95 3.07 0.50
C VAL A 342 5.76 3.55 -0.33
N CYS A 343 5.45 4.85 -0.24
CA CYS A 343 4.60 5.54 -1.18
C CYS A 343 5.51 6.27 -2.17
N ASP A 344 5.48 5.87 -3.43
CA ASP A 344 6.46 6.27 -4.43
C ASP A 344 5.84 6.70 -5.77
N GLY A 345 4.52 6.92 -5.80
CA GLY A 345 3.85 7.43 -6.99
C GLY A 345 2.53 8.12 -6.69
N TYR A 346 2.14 9.02 -7.59
CA TYR A 346 0.85 9.70 -7.60
C TYR A 346 0.30 9.79 -9.02
N ASN A 347 -0.93 9.36 -9.21
CA ASN A 347 -1.65 9.48 -10.46
C ASN A 347 -2.75 10.54 -10.32
N GLU A 348 -2.53 11.68 -10.94
CA GLU A 348 -3.45 12.83 -10.88
C GLU A 348 -4.78 12.58 -11.60
N ASN A 349 -4.82 11.64 -12.57
CA ASN A 349 -6.05 11.27 -13.29
C ASN A 349 -7.03 10.49 -12.40
N THR A 350 -6.51 9.73 -11.46
CA THR A 350 -7.29 8.83 -10.61
C THR A 350 -7.29 9.24 -9.14
N ASP A 351 -6.45 10.22 -8.77
CA ASP A 351 -6.17 10.64 -7.40
C ASP A 351 -5.73 9.47 -6.51
N MET A 352 -4.95 8.54 -7.10
CA MET A 352 -4.42 7.34 -6.44
C MET A 352 -2.93 7.45 -6.22
N PHE A 353 -2.45 6.79 -5.16
CA PHE A 353 -1.05 6.75 -4.75
C PHE A 353 -0.50 5.34 -4.96
N HIS A 354 0.73 5.25 -5.49
CA HIS A 354 1.40 3.97 -5.65
C HIS A 354 2.06 3.56 -4.34
N PHE A 355 1.81 2.32 -3.92
CA PHE A 355 2.40 1.71 -2.74
C PHE A 355 3.26 0.50 -3.13
N ASN A 356 4.49 0.50 -2.63
CA ASN A 356 5.38 -0.64 -2.60
C ASN A 356 5.38 -1.20 -1.17
N TRP A 357 4.69 -2.31 -0.99
CA TRP A 357 4.41 -2.88 0.33
C TRP A 357 5.62 -3.54 1.01
N GLY A 358 6.77 -3.65 0.31
CA GLY A 358 7.96 -4.31 0.86
C GLY A 358 7.78 -5.81 1.06
N TYR A 359 7.07 -6.46 0.13
CA TYR A 359 6.73 -7.88 0.20
C TYR A 359 6.86 -8.56 -1.17
N ASP A 360 8.09 -8.58 -1.68
CA ASP A 360 8.46 -9.19 -2.98
C ASP A 360 7.65 -8.67 -4.19
N GLY A 361 7.13 -7.43 -4.10
CA GLY A 361 6.26 -6.83 -5.12
C GLY A 361 4.81 -7.27 -5.07
N GLU A 362 4.46 -8.19 -4.17
CA GLU A 362 3.08 -8.62 -4.00
C GLU A 362 2.20 -7.45 -3.59
N ALA A 363 1.06 -7.34 -4.23
CA ALA A 363 0.09 -6.29 -4.03
C ALA A 363 0.56 -4.86 -4.32
N ASN A 364 1.78 -4.62 -4.82
CA ASN A 364 2.18 -3.30 -5.27
C ASN A 364 1.16 -2.75 -6.28
N GLY A 365 0.79 -1.47 -6.14
CA GLY A 365 -0.26 -0.89 -6.97
C GLY A 365 -0.69 0.49 -6.51
N TRP A 366 -1.77 0.96 -7.11
CA TRP A 366 -2.34 2.29 -6.92
C TRP A 366 -3.58 2.22 -6.04
N TYR A 367 -3.59 2.95 -4.93
CA TYR A 367 -4.63 2.88 -3.91
C TYR A 367 -5.07 4.26 -3.45
N SER A 368 -6.33 4.35 -3.03
CA SER A 368 -6.90 5.58 -2.47
C SER A 368 -6.38 5.84 -1.04
N LEU A 369 -6.03 7.08 -0.76
CA LEU A 369 -5.80 7.58 0.60
C LEU A 369 -7.02 8.31 1.20
N ASP A 370 -8.10 8.38 0.45
CA ASP A 370 -9.33 8.97 0.93
C ASP A 370 -10.12 8.00 1.81
N ASP A 371 -11.00 8.55 2.63
CA ASP A 371 -12.02 7.75 3.30
C ASP A 371 -13.04 7.24 2.28
N LEU A 372 -13.43 5.98 2.42
CA LEU A 372 -14.42 5.34 1.54
C LEU A 372 -15.84 5.85 1.83
N VAL A 373 -16.10 6.27 3.07
CA VAL A 373 -17.37 6.85 3.47
C VAL A 373 -17.37 8.34 3.18
N ILE A 374 -18.17 8.76 2.19
CA ILE A 374 -18.18 10.15 1.70
C ILE A 374 -19.14 11.01 2.52
N LYS A 375 -20.23 10.44 3.02
CA LYS A 375 -21.28 11.14 3.76
C LYS A 375 -21.30 10.61 5.20
N LEU A 376 -20.72 11.39 6.11
CA LEU A 376 -20.71 11.06 7.54
C LEU A 376 -22.04 11.48 8.20
N SER A 377 -22.55 10.67 9.11
CA SER A 377 -23.53 11.08 10.11
C SER A 377 -22.89 12.04 11.12
N LYS A 378 -23.61 12.44 12.17
CA LYS A 378 -23.19 13.46 13.15
C LYS A 378 -21.85 13.22 13.86
N HIS A 379 -21.24 12.04 13.72
CA HIS A 379 -19.97 11.68 14.34
C HIS A 379 -18.84 11.67 13.31
N THR A 380 -17.74 12.36 13.62
CA THR A 380 -16.54 12.36 12.80
C THR A 380 -15.64 11.21 13.22
N TYR A 381 -15.57 10.16 12.41
CA TYR A 381 -14.62 9.07 12.62
C TYR A 381 -13.30 9.38 11.92
N ASN A 382 -12.18 9.08 12.56
CA ASN A 382 -10.85 9.18 11.97
C ASN A 382 -10.22 7.78 11.84
N TRP A 383 -10.51 7.11 10.74
CA TRP A 383 -9.97 5.78 10.46
C TRP A 383 -8.47 5.78 10.10
N ASN A 384 -7.90 6.97 9.91
CA ASN A 384 -6.53 7.15 9.46
C ASN A 384 -5.58 7.62 10.56
N HIS A 385 -6.03 7.70 11.81
CA HIS A 385 -5.27 8.28 12.93
C HIS A 385 -3.98 7.52 13.25
N LEU A 386 -3.87 6.25 12.86
CA LEU A 386 -2.68 5.42 13.04
C LEU A 386 -1.68 5.50 11.88
N GLU A 387 -1.99 6.27 10.83
CA GLU A 387 -1.07 6.46 9.72
C GLU A 387 0.04 7.45 10.06
N ARG A 388 1.23 7.16 9.55
CA ARG A 388 2.46 7.93 9.75
C ARG A 388 3.25 7.97 8.45
N MET A 389 4.08 8.99 8.29
CA MET A 389 5.03 9.05 7.18
C MET A 389 6.31 9.76 7.58
N VAL A 390 7.38 9.48 6.84
CA VAL A 390 8.59 10.30 6.79
C VAL A 390 8.69 10.88 5.38
N ILE A 391 8.80 12.19 5.30
CA ILE A 391 8.88 12.99 4.07
C ILE A 391 10.24 13.67 3.95
N ASN A 392 10.53 14.26 2.78
CA ASN A 392 11.78 14.94 2.47
C ASN A 392 13.01 14.04 2.61
N ILE A 393 12.89 12.78 2.16
CA ILE A 393 13.96 11.79 2.21
C ILE A 393 14.80 11.91 0.93
N TYR A 394 15.90 12.67 0.99
CA TYR A 394 16.84 12.85 -0.11
C TYR A 394 18.26 13.09 0.43
N PRO A 395 19.32 12.81 -0.36
CA PRO A 395 20.71 12.98 0.05
C PRO A 395 21.07 14.44 0.44
N SER A 396 21.83 14.61 1.51
CA SER A 396 22.18 15.95 2.04
C SER A 396 22.92 16.86 1.04
N TYR A 397 23.68 16.29 0.11
CA TYR A 397 24.38 17.10 -0.93
C TYR A 397 23.41 17.92 -1.81
N MET A 398 22.13 17.52 -1.89
CA MET A 398 21.12 18.28 -2.62
C MET A 398 20.75 19.59 -1.92
N ASP A 399 20.98 19.72 -0.61
CA ASP A 399 20.78 20.97 0.13
C ASP A 399 21.84 22.00 -0.26
N GLU A 400 23.08 21.58 -0.47
CA GLU A 400 24.19 22.43 -0.93
C GLU A 400 23.91 22.97 -2.34
N VAL A 401 23.44 22.12 -3.25
CA VAL A 401 23.05 22.53 -4.62
C VAL A 401 21.94 23.59 -4.58
N LYS A 402 20.93 23.43 -3.72
CA LYS A 402 19.87 24.43 -3.57
C LYS A 402 20.39 25.75 -3.04
N SER A 403 21.33 25.74 -2.09
CA SER A 403 21.91 26.95 -1.54
C SER A 403 22.72 27.73 -2.59
N VAL A 404 23.48 27.04 -3.42
CA VAL A 404 24.26 27.67 -4.54
C VAL A 404 23.31 28.31 -5.56
N ILE A 405 22.25 27.61 -5.99
CA ILE A 405 21.28 28.12 -6.97
C ILE A 405 20.51 29.34 -6.40
N SER A 406 20.16 29.31 -5.12
CA SER A 406 19.47 30.43 -4.48
C SER A 406 20.41 31.63 -4.23
N GLY A 407 21.67 31.36 -3.91
CA GLY A 407 22.70 32.38 -3.74
C GLY A 407 23.10 33.08 -5.05
N SER A 408 23.18 32.32 -6.16
CA SER A 408 23.45 32.92 -7.48
C SER A 408 22.32 33.83 -7.96
N LYS A 409 21.06 33.52 -7.67
CA LYS A 409 19.89 34.36 -7.96
C LYS A 409 19.84 35.64 -7.14
N LEU A 410 20.53 35.73 -6.00
CA LEU A 410 20.67 36.92 -5.17
C LEU A 410 21.84 37.80 -5.61
N ALA A 411 22.84 37.25 -6.30
CA ALA A 411 23.99 37.99 -6.82
C ALA A 411 23.71 38.67 -8.19
N GLU A 412 22.60 38.29 -8.86
CA GLU A 412 22.16 38.91 -10.14
C GLU A 412 21.08 39.99 -9.97
N LYS A 413 20.79 40.44 -8.73
CA LYS A 413 19.94 41.58 -8.41
C LYS A 413 20.75 42.69 -7.74
#